data_c1424a605ee3585ffba7b98964d889fb
#
_entry.id   c1424a605ee3585ffba7b98964d889fb
#
_cell.length_a   1.000
_cell.length_b   1.000
_cell.length_c   1.000
_cell.angle_alpha   90.00
_cell.angle_beta   90.00
_cell.angle_gamma   90.00
#
_symmetry.space_group_name_H-M   'P 1'
#
loop_
_entity.id
_entity.type
_entity.pdbx_description
1 polymer ?
#
loop_
_entity_poly.entity_id
_entity_poly.type
_entity_poly.pdbx_seq_one_letter_code
_entity_poly.pdbx_strand_id
1 'polypeptide(L)'
;LLHPACLLASFSGSLSYALALKGRKALRNNLLYMLPMVIMAALINPAFNHEGVTILAYFPNGNPLTSESIAYGIAAAVMLVSVLNWFSCYNEIMTTDKFIYLFGRIMPSLSLVLAMTFRFVPKFSAQLKEVVIAQRTLGLDIASGSVLNRMKNALMILSAMTSWALENAVDTADSMKARGYGLPKR
;
A
#
# COMPACT_ATOMS: atom_id res chain seq x y z
N LEU A 1 -15.15 12.89 13.21
CA LEU A 1 -15.10 12.94 11.72
C LEU A 1 -16.41 12.55 11.02
N LEU A 2 -17.43 12.04 11.75
CA LEU A 2 -18.73 11.65 11.19
C LEU A 2 -19.71 12.83 11.04
N HIS A 3 -19.26 14.08 11.29
CA HIS A 3 -20.11 15.23 11.04
C HIS A 3 -20.28 15.46 9.54
N PRO A 4 -21.52 15.61 9.03
CA PRO A 4 -21.79 15.68 7.59
C PRO A 4 -21.06 16.82 6.89
N ALA A 5 -20.90 17.97 7.54
CA ALA A 5 -20.13 19.09 6.99
C ALA A 5 -18.65 18.77 6.79
N CYS A 6 -18.03 18.03 7.71
CA CYS A 6 -16.64 17.62 7.60
C CYS A 6 -16.44 16.57 6.48
N LEU A 7 -17.41 15.67 6.31
CA LEU A 7 -17.39 14.67 5.22
C LEU A 7 -17.49 15.35 3.86
N LEU A 8 -18.42 16.30 3.70
CA LEU A 8 -18.56 17.05 2.46
C LEU A 8 -17.32 17.90 2.14
N ALA A 9 -16.75 18.56 3.15
CA ALA A 9 -15.52 19.33 2.98
C ALA A 9 -14.34 18.44 2.60
N SER A 10 -14.17 17.28 3.25
CA SER A 10 -13.10 16.32 2.93
C SER A 10 -13.27 15.71 1.53
N PHE A 11 -14.50 15.37 1.16
CA PHE A 11 -14.79 14.79 -0.16
C PHE A 11 -14.58 15.81 -1.27
N SER A 12 -15.10 17.03 -1.14
CA SER A 12 -14.91 18.10 -2.11
C SER A 12 -13.44 18.52 -2.24
N GLY A 13 -12.73 18.62 -1.10
CA GLY A 13 -11.30 18.90 -1.06
C GLY A 13 -10.48 17.80 -1.75
N SER A 14 -10.75 16.53 -1.48
CA SER A 14 -10.05 15.41 -2.11
C SER A 14 -10.28 15.34 -3.62
N LEU A 15 -11.52 15.61 -4.07
CA LEU A 15 -11.87 15.65 -5.49
C LEU A 15 -11.21 16.82 -6.23
N SER A 16 -11.27 18.04 -5.67
CA SER A 16 -10.66 19.21 -6.27
C SER A 16 -9.15 19.06 -6.39
N TYR A 17 -8.52 18.51 -5.37
CA TYR A 17 -7.09 18.25 -5.36
C TYR A 17 -6.67 17.14 -6.35
N ALA A 18 -7.44 16.06 -6.44
CA ALA A 18 -7.22 14.99 -7.42
C ALA A 18 -7.37 15.50 -8.86
N LEU A 19 -8.34 16.41 -9.11
CA LEU A 19 -8.52 17.06 -10.40
C LEU A 19 -7.32 17.95 -10.77
N ALA A 20 -6.81 18.74 -9.84
CA ALA A 20 -5.65 19.60 -10.05
C ALA A 20 -4.38 18.80 -10.34
N LEU A 21 -4.20 17.65 -9.66
CA LEU A 21 -2.99 16.86 -9.75
C LEU A 21 -2.95 15.92 -10.97
N LYS A 22 -4.04 15.20 -11.21
CA LYS A 22 -4.11 14.09 -12.17
C LYS A 22 -4.89 14.42 -13.46
N GLY A 23 -5.59 15.54 -13.48
CA GLY A 23 -6.45 15.92 -14.59
C GLY A 23 -7.70 15.04 -14.77
N ARG A 24 -8.51 15.38 -15.79
CA ARG A 24 -9.81 14.71 -16.03
C ARG A 24 -9.73 13.19 -16.31
N LYS A 25 -8.62 12.73 -16.88
CA LYS A 25 -8.46 11.32 -17.25
C LYS A 25 -8.33 10.40 -16.04
N ALA A 26 -7.60 10.85 -15.04
CA ALA A 26 -7.41 10.11 -13.80
C ALA A 26 -8.65 10.15 -12.90
N LEU A 27 -9.41 11.25 -12.94
CA LEU A 27 -10.69 11.34 -12.25
C LEU A 27 -11.68 10.29 -12.76
N ARG A 28 -11.75 10.11 -14.09
CA ARG A 28 -12.63 9.09 -14.69
C ARG A 28 -12.24 7.68 -14.23
N ASN A 29 -10.96 7.36 -14.19
CA ASN A 29 -10.50 6.07 -13.73
C ASN A 29 -10.77 5.87 -12.22
N ASN A 30 -10.45 6.86 -11.40
CA ASN A 30 -10.75 6.79 -9.97
C ASN A 30 -12.26 6.64 -9.71
N LEU A 31 -13.09 7.40 -10.41
CA LEU A 31 -14.54 7.32 -10.27
C LEU A 31 -15.06 5.93 -10.67
N LEU A 32 -14.54 5.36 -11.76
CA LEU A 32 -14.96 4.04 -12.25
C LEU A 32 -14.63 2.90 -11.25
N TYR A 33 -13.47 3.00 -10.56
CA TYR A 33 -13.08 2.01 -9.53
C TYR A 33 -13.74 2.28 -8.17
N MET A 34 -14.00 3.54 -7.84
CA MET A 34 -14.59 3.93 -6.57
C MET A 34 -16.12 3.74 -6.54
N LEU A 35 -16.79 3.93 -7.69
CA LEU A 35 -18.25 3.84 -7.76
C LEU A 35 -18.79 2.46 -7.33
N PRO A 36 -18.29 1.32 -7.81
CA PRO A 36 -18.75 0.01 -7.34
C PRO A 36 -18.43 -0.21 -5.86
N MET A 37 -17.34 0.34 -5.36
CA MET A 37 -16.95 0.23 -3.95
C MET A 37 -17.87 1.04 -3.04
N VAL A 38 -18.29 2.23 -3.47
CA VAL A 38 -19.30 3.05 -2.78
C VAL A 38 -20.63 2.33 -2.73
N ILE A 39 -21.11 1.80 -3.87
CA ILE A 39 -22.37 1.07 -3.95
C ILE A 39 -22.32 -0.16 -3.03
N MET A 40 -21.24 -0.92 -3.06
CA MET A 40 -21.08 -2.09 -2.22
C MET A 40 -21.07 -1.75 -0.73
N ALA A 41 -20.35 -0.71 -0.32
CA ALA A 41 -20.31 -0.25 1.07
C ALA A 41 -21.69 0.28 1.54
N ALA A 42 -22.38 1.02 0.68
CA ALA A 42 -23.72 1.54 0.96
C ALA A 42 -24.79 0.43 1.07
N LEU A 43 -24.63 -0.68 0.36
CA LEU A 43 -25.55 -1.82 0.41
C LEU A 43 -25.25 -2.79 1.56
N ILE A 44 -23.96 -3.01 1.84
CA ILE A 44 -23.55 -3.95 2.90
C ILE A 44 -23.97 -3.43 4.28
N ASN A 45 -23.85 -2.13 4.53
CA ASN A 45 -24.13 -1.58 5.85
C ASN A 45 -25.59 -1.81 6.28
N PRO A 46 -26.64 -1.48 5.48
CA PRO A 46 -28.03 -1.81 5.83
C PRO A 46 -28.33 -3.32 5.92
N ALA A 47 -27.54 -4.16 5.26
CA ALA A 47 -27.71 -5.61 5.33
C ALA A 47 -27.25 -6.21 6.68
N PHE A 48 -26.29 -5.57 7.35
CA PHE A 48 -25.70 -6.05 8.61
C PHE A 48 -26.06 -5.18 9.83
N ASN A 49 -26.30 -3.90 9.63
CA ASN A 49 -26.66 -2.97 10.69
C ASN A 49 -28.14 -2.60 10.59
N HIS A 50 -28.89 -2.98 11.62
CA HIS A 50 -30.35 -2.82 11.69
C HIS A 50 -30.75 -1.78 12.76
N GLU A 51 -29.81 -1.01 13.28
CA GLU A 51 -30.07 0.03 14.28
C GLU A 51 -30.72 1.24 13.63
N GLY A 52 -31.79 1.74 14.26
CA GLY A 52 -32.52 2.93 13.85
C GLY A 52 -33.97 2.90 14.32
N VAL A 53 -34.60 4.08 14.33
CA VAL A 53 -35.98 4.26 14.80
C VAL A 53 -36.99 4.21 13.64
N THR A 54 -36.58 4.67 12.46
CA THR A 54 -37.46 4.76 11.28
C THR A 54 -37.32 3.51 10.39
N ILE A 55 -38.28 2.62 10.50
CA ILE A 55 -38.34 1.38 9.71
C ILE A 55 -38.98 1.67 8.36
N LEU A 56 -38.26 1.41 7.27
CA LEU A 56 -38.73 1.57 5.88
C LEU A 56 -39.32 0.27 5.33
N ALA A 57 -38.67 -0.85 5.62
CA ALA A 57 -39.09 -2.16 5.14
C ALA A 57 -38.56 -3.27 6.06
N TYR A 58 -39.08 -4.50 5.88
CA TYR A 58 -38.53 -5.70 6.52
C TYR A 58 -37.91 -6.59 5.48
N PHE A 59 -36.73 -7.12 5.75
CA PHE A 59 -36.13 -8.17 4.94
C PHE A 59 -36.91 -9.49 5.10
N PRO A 60 -36.79 -10.44 4.14
CA PRO A 60 -37.41 -11.78 4.27
C PRO A 60 -36.96 -12.52 5.54
N ASN A 61 -35.86 -12.16 6.11
CA ASN A 61 -35.29 -12.71 7.37
C ASN A 61 -35.86 -12.03 8.63
N GLY A 62 -36.85 -11.13 8.52
CA GLY A 62 -37.47 -10.43 9.64
C GLY A 62 -36.68 -9.23 10.18
N ASN A 63 -35.51 -8.92 9.62
CA ASN A 63 -34.69 -7.81 10.05
C ASN A 63 -35.22 -6.47 9.50
N PRO A 64 -35.33 -5.40 10.32
CA PRO A 64 -35.81 -4.10 9.86
C PRO A 64 -34.74 -3.38 9.02
N LEU A 65 -35.14 -2.83 7.89
CA LEU A 65 -34.35 -1.88 7.11
C LEU A 65 -34.71 -0.48 7.57
N THR A 66 -33.73 0.24 8.14
CA THR A 66 -33.92 1.56 8.71
C THR A 66 -33.31 2.66 7.84
N SER A 67 -33.90 3.86 7.82
CA SER A 67 -33.37 5.00 7.07
C SER A 67 -32.01 5.46 7.61
N GLU A 68 -31.82 5.33 8.91
CA GLU A 68 -30.57 5.67 9.60
C GLU A 68 -29.42 4.74 9.16
N SER A 69 -29.71 3.46 9.00
CA SER A 69 -28.74 2.46 8.50
C SER A 69 -28.27 2.78 7.07
N ILE A 70 -29.20 3.22 6.19
CA ILE A 70 -28.87 3.66 4.84
C ILE A 70 -28.02 4.93 4.85
N ALA A 71 -28.42 5.93 5.64
CA ALA A 71 -27.70 7.20 5.77
C ALA A 71 -26.28 6.97 6.30
N TYR A 72 -26.14 6.09 7.30
CA TYR A 72 -24.85 5.71 7.84
C TYR A 72 -23.99 4.97 6.80
N GLY A 73 -24.59 4.07 6.03
CA GLY A 73 -23.93 3.37 4.94
C GLY A 73 -23.35 4.32 3.87
N ILE A 74 -24.16 5.32 3.48
CA ILE A 74 -23.71 6.36 2.54
C ILE A 74 -22.58 7.20 3.15
N ALA A 75 -22.71 7.61 4.41
CA ALA A 75 -21.67 8.39 5.08
C ALA A 75 -20.35 7.61 5.19
N ALA A 76 -20.41 6.34 5.55
CA ALA A 76 -19.25 5.46 5.60
C ALA A 76 -18.60 5.27 4.22
N ALA A 77 -19.41 5.11 3.17
CA ALA A 77 -18.95 5.01 1.80
C ALA A 77 -18.22 6.28 1.34
N VAL A 78 -18.80 7.45 1.60
CA VAL A 78 -18.19 8.75 1.26
C VAL A 78 -16.89 8.96 2.02
N MET A 79 -16.83 8.57 3.30
CA MET A 79 -15.61 8.63 4.11
C MET A 79 -14.51 7.75 3.51
N LEU A 80 -14.83 6.51 3.16
CA LEU A 80 -13.88 5.58 2.56
C LEU A 80 -13.32 6.12 1.23
N VAL A 81 -14.18 6.63 0.37
CA VAL A 81 -13.78 7.23 -0.92
C VAL A 81 -12.90 8.47 -0.72
N SER A 82 -13.23 9.33 0.23
CA SER A 82 -12.42 10.51 0.55
C SER A 82 -11.03 10.10 0.98
N VAL A 83 -10.91 9.10 1.86
CA VAL A 83 -9.62 8.58 2.32
C VAL A 83 -8.81 8.00 1.17
N LEU A 84 -9.43 7.17 0.33
CA LEU A 84 -8.76 6.58 -0.83
C LEU A 84 -8.29 7.62 -1.83
N ASN A 85 -9.08 8.68 -2.07
CA ASN A 85 -8.67 9.80 -2.91
C ASN A 85 -7.46 10.53 -2.34
N TRP A 86 -7.44 10.83 -1.04
CA TRP A 86 -6.30 11.45 -0.37
C TRP A 86 -5.05 10.58 -0.48
N PHE A 87 -5.16 9.27 -0.24
CA PHE A 87 -4.03 8.34 -0.42
C PHE A 87 -3.55 8.26 -1.87
N SER A 88 -4.48 8.29 -2.83
CA SER A 88 -4.14 8.32 -4.25
C SER A 88 -3.35 9.58 -4.65
N CYS A 89 -3.73 10.73 -4.09
CA CYS A 89 -2.98 11.98 -4.28
C CYS A 89 -1.63 11.96 -3.57
N TYR A 90 -1.59 11.44 -2.34
CA TYR A 90 -0.37 11.29 -1.57
C TYR A 90 0.66 10.42 -2.31
N ASN A 91 0.26 9.27 -2.83
CA ASN A 91 1.15 8.36 -3.57
C ASN A 91 1.72 8.99 -4.86
N GLU A 92 1.03 9.93 -5.46
CA GLU A 92 1.52 10.66 -6.63
C GLU A 92 2.57 11.70 -6.27
N ILE A 93 2.38 12.38 -5.14
CA ILE A 93 3.25 13.48 -4.72
C ILE A 93 4.48 12.96 -4.00
N MET A 94 4.28 11.96 -3.12
CA MET A 94 5.33 11.46 -2.24
C MET A 94 6.14 10.36 -2.94
N THR A 95 7.21 10.77 -3.59
CA THR A 95 8.22 9.86 -4.12
C THR A 95 9.21 9.44 -3.04
N THR A 96 9.88 8.31 -3.25
CA THR A 96 10.92 7.81 -2.35
C THR A 96 11.99 8.86 -2.04
N ASP A 97 12.41 9.61 -3.04
CA ASP A 97 13.44 10.65 -2.89
C ASP A 97 12.98 11.80 -2.00
N LYS A 98 11.73 12.24 -2.17
CA LYS A 98 11.13 13.27 -1.32
C LYS A 98 10.98 12.81 0.13
N PHE A 99 10.61 11.54 0.31
CA PHE A 99 10.52 10.93 1.63
C PHE A 99 11.88 10.94 2.34
N ILE A 100 12.94 10.47 1.66
CA ILE A 100 14.32 10.49 2.18
C ILE A 100 14.77 11.92 2.51
N TYR A 101 14.49 12.88 1.63
CA TYR A 101 14.84 14.29 1.83
C TYR A 101 14.17 14.88 3.08
N LEU A 102 12.88 14.60 3.27
CA LEU A 102 12.11 15.10 4.42
C LEU A 102 12.66 14.56 5.74
N PHE A 103 12.92 13.25 5.80
CA PHE A 103 13.45 12.61 7.01
C PHE A 103 14.94 12.83 7.23
N GLY A 104 15.71 13.08 6.16
CA GLY A 104 17.13 13.32 6.22
C GLY A 104 17.53 14.53 7.04
N ARG A 105 16.66 15.53 7.11
CA ARG A 105 16.88 16.73 7.93
C ARG A 105 16.66 16.47 9.43
N ILE A 106 15.75 15.54 9.77
CA ILE A 106 15.36 15.26 11.16
C ILE A 106 16.30 14.20 11.76
N MET A 107 16.58 13.15 10.99
CA MET A 107 17.39 11.99 11.41
C MET A 107 18.36 11.58 10.30
N PRO A 108 19.57 12.18 10.24
CA PRO A 108 20.52 11.92 9.15
C PRO A 108 20.95 10.45 9.03
N SER A 109 21.12 9.76 10.16
CA SER A 109 21.50 8.33 10.17
C SER A 109 20.41 7.44 9.61
N LEU A 110 19.14 7.70 9.95
CA LEU A 110 17.99 6.97 9.42
C LEU A 110 17.81 7.22 7.92
N SER A 111 17.99 8.46 7.48
CA SER A 111 17.93 8.81 6.06
C SER A 111 19.00 8.07 5.24
N LEU A 112 20.21 7.92 5.76
CA LEU A 112 21.27 7.16 5.10
C LEU A 112 20.85 5.69 4.95
N VAL A 113 20.35 5.05 6.01
CA VAL A 113 19.90 3.66 5.99
C VAL A 113 18.74 3.49 4.99
N LEU A 114 17.77 4.41 5.00
CA LEU A 114 16.65 4.36 4.05
C LEU A 114 17.11 4.53 2.61
N ALA A 115 18.01 5.47 2.33
CA ALA A 115 18.58 5.68 0.99
C ALA A 115 19.29 4.42 0.47
N MET A 116 20.09 3.77 1.33
CA MET A 116 20.72 2.49 0.99
C MET A 116 19.69 1.39 0.73
N THR A 117 18.68 1.27 1.60
CA THR A 117 17.63 0.25 1.47
C THR A 117 16.86 0.41 0.15
N PHE A 118 16.42 1.62 -0.18
CA PHE A 118 15.70 1.87 -1.43
C PHE A 118 16.54 1.63 -2.68
N ARG A 119 17.84 1.90 -2.61
CA ARG A 119 18.78 1.54 -3.69
C ARG A 119 18.99 0.02 -3.78
N PHE A 120 18.88 -0.68 -2.66
CA PHE A 120 19.09 -2.13 -2.60
C PHE A 120 17.91 -2.92 -3.17
N VAL A 121 16.67 -2.41 -3.03
CA VAL A 121 15.45 -3.09 -3.50
C VAL A 121 15.50 -3.48 -4.99
N PRO A 122 15.84 -2.60 -5.95
CA PRO A 122 15.94 -3.00 -7.36
C PRO A 122 17.06 -4.01 -7.60
N LYS A 123 18.21 -3.87 -6.93
CA LYS A 123 19.33 -4.81 -7.03
C LYS A 123 18.94 -6.20 -6.51
N PHE A 124 18.25 -6.23 -5.36
CA PHE A 124 17.74 -7.46 -4.77
C PHE A 124 16.71 -8.15 -5.68
N SER A 125 15.81 -7.38 -6.28
CA SER A 125 14.82 -7.89 -7.22
C SER A 125 15.46 -8.47 -8.50
N ALA A 126 16.51 -7.86 -9.02
CA ALA A 126 17.25 -8.37 -10.15
C ALA A 126 17.96 -9.70 -9.80
N GLN A 127 18.67 -9.72 -8.66
CA GLN A 127 19.36 -10.93 -8.18
C GLN A 127 18.40 -12.09 -7.91
N LEU A 128 17.23 -11.80 -7.33
CA LEU A 128 16.19 -12.81 -7.11
C LEU A 128 15.77 -13.46 -8.43
N LYS A 129 15.59 -12.68 -9.48
CA LYS A 129 15.23 -13.22 -10.80
C LYS A 129 16.34 -14.13 -11.35
N GLU A 130 17.59 -13.76 -11.21
CA GLU A 130 18.73 -14.58 -11.65
C GLU A 130 18.80 -15.90 -10.89
N VAL A 131 18.66 -15.87 -9.56
CA VAL A 131 18.65 -17.08 -8.72
C VAL A 131 17.46 -17.98 -9.07
N VAL A 132 16.27 -17.42 -9.30
CA VAL A 132 15.09 -18.19 -9.72
C VAL A 132 15.33 -18.86 -11.08
N ILE A 133 15.92 -18.16 -12.05
CA ILE A 133 16.23 -18.71 -13.38
C ILE A 133 17.26 -19.82 -13.22
N ALA A 134 18.33 -19.62 -12.46
CA ALA A 134 19.36 -20.64 -12.21
C ALA A 134 18.78 -21.89 -11.54
N GLN A 135 17.90 -21.74 -10.56
CA GLN A 135 17.24 -22.88 -9.92
C GLN A 135 16.31 -23.62 -10.89
N ARG A 136 15.65 -22.89 -11.77
CA ARG A 136 14.77 -23.47 -12.79
C ARG A 136 15.54 -24.32 -13.81
N THR A 137 16.73 -23.89 -14.19
CA THR A 137 17.60 -24.69 -15.09
C THR A 137 18.08 -25.98 -14.45
N LEU A 138 18.14 -26.05 -13.11
CA LEU A 138 18.46 -27.25 -12.34
C LEU A 138 17.23 -28.16 -12.08
N GLY A 139 16.07 -27.83 -12.65
CA GLY A 139 14.83 -28.58 -12.43
C GLY A 139 14.13 -28.32 -11.11
N LEU A 140 14.59 -27.32 -10.33
CA LEU A 140 14.04 -26.92 -9.03
C LEU A 140 13.04 -25.76 -9.19
N ASP A 141 12.05 -25.92 -10.07
CA ASP A 141 11.06 -24.87 -10.34
C ASP A 141 10.07 -24.72 -9.16
N ILE A 142 9.81 -23.46 -8.77
CA ILE A 142 8.81 -23.14 -7.75
C ILE A 142 7.38 -23.35 -8.28
N ALA A 143 7.18 -23.29 -9.60
CA ALA A 143 5.87 -23.42 -10.24
C ALA A 143 5.44 -24.87 -10.44
N SER A 144 6.35 -25.85 -10.44
CA SER A 144 6.10 -27.26 -10.75
C SER A 144 6.21 -28.17 -9.53
N GLY A 145 5.38 -29.22 -9.49
CA GLY A 145 5.42 -30.28 -8.48
C GLY A 145 4.45 -30.09 -7.30
N SER A 146 4.58 -30.98 -6.31
CA SER A 146 3.79 -30.97 -5.08
C SER A 146 4.03 -29.67 -4.26
N VAL A 147 3.03 -29.25 -3.51
CA VAL A 147 3.10 -28.05 -2.64
C VAL A 147 4.33 -28.12 -1.71
N LEU A 148 4.65 -29.29 -1.19
CA LEU A 148 5.82 -29.50 -0.32
C LEU A 148 7.15 -29.27 -1.05
N ASN A 149 7.27 -29.74 -2.30
CA ASN A 149 8.45 -29.50 -3.12
C ASN A 149 8.59 -28.03 -3.51
N ARG A 150 7.48 -27.36 -3.82
CA ARG A 150 7.48 -25.92 -4.10
C ARG A 150 7.96 -25.11 -2.88
N MET A 151 7.51 -25.47 -1.68
CA MET A 151 7.98 -24.81 -0.43
C MET A 151 9.49 -25.07 -0.23
N LYS A 152 9.97 -26.29 -0.44
CA LYS A 152 11.40 -26.62 -0.30
C LYS A 152 12.26 -25.82 -1.28
N ASN A 153 11.83 -25.72 -2.55
CA ASN A 153 12.54 -24.95 -3.56
C ASN A 153 12.52 -23.44 -3.23
N ALA A 154 11.40 -22.91 -2.73
CA ALA A 154 11.32 -21.52 -2.29
C ALA A 154 12.25 -21.23 -1.09
N LEU A 155 12.35 -22.14 -0.13
CA LEU A 155 13.27 -22.02 1.00
C LEU A 155 14.75 -22.06 0.56
N MET A 156 15.08 -22.85 -0.46
CA MET A 156 16.43 -22.89 -1.04
C MET A 156 16.80 -21.53 -1.67
N ILE A 157 15.87 -20.93 -2.42
CA ILE A 157 16.07 -19.59 -3.00
C ILE A 157 16.20 -18.55 -1.90
N LEU A 158 15.35 -18.61 -0.88
CA LEU A 158 15.43 -17.69 0.25
C LEU A 158 16.78 -17.78 0.98
N SER A 159 17.29 -19.01 1.20
CA SER A 159 18.60 -19.24 1.81
C SER A 159 19.72 -18.63 0.95
N ALA A 160 19.73 -18.89 -0.36
CA ALA A 160 20.72 -18.31 -1.26
C ALA A 160 20.69 -16.79 -1.30
N MET A 161 19.49 -16.20 -1.32
CA MET A 161 19.29 -14.75 -1.27
C MET A 161 19.73 -14.13 0.05
N THR A 162 19.53 -14.84 1.17
CA THR A 162 19.98 -14.38 2.49
C THR A 162 21.50 -14.35 2.57
N SER A 163 22.19 -15.40 2.13
CA SER A 163 23.65 -15.44 2.08
C SER A 163 24.21 -14.31 1.21
N TRP A 164 23.68 -14.17 0.00
CA TRP A 164 24.05 -13.08 -0.90
C TRP A 164 23.83 -11.69 -0.29
N ALA A 165 22.69 -11.47 0.41
CA ALA A 165 22.41 -10.21 1.05
C ALA A 165 23.39 -9.87 2.19
N LEU A 166 23.79 -10.88 2.98
CA LEU A 166 24.78 -10.72 4.04
C LEU A 166 26.18 -10.39 3.49
N GLU A 167 26.61 -11.11 2.44
CA GLU A 167 27.88 -10.80 1.75
C GLU A 167 27.89 -9.35 1.23
N ASN A 168 26.84 -8.94 0.51
CA ASN A 168 26.72 -7.56 0.04
C ASN A 168 26.68 -6.52 1.17
N ALA A 169 26.11 -6.86 2.32
CA ALA A 169 26.10 -5.97 3.47
C ALA A 169 27.51 -5.77 4.03
N VAL A 170 28.31 -6.82 4.13
CA VAL A 170 29.71 -6.76 4.56
C VAL A 170 30.54 -5.94 3.59
N ASP A 171 30.46 -6.24 2.29
CA ASP A 171 31.18 -5.51 1.23
C ASP A 171 30.82 -4.01 1.22
N THR A 172 29.53 -3.71 1.43
CA THR A 172 29.05 -2.32 1.52
C THR A 172 29.65 -1.63 2.76
N ALA A 173 29.65 -2.30 3.91
CA ALA A 173 30.23 -1.74 5.15
C ALA A 173 31.73 -1.49 5.02
N ASP A 174 32.47 -2.39 4.40
CA ASP A 174 33.91 -2.24 4.17
C ASP A 174 34.20 -1.11 3.16
N SER A 175 33.42 -1.02 2.10
CA SER A 175 33.49 0.11 1.16
C SER A 175 33.20 1.46 1.84
N MET A 176 32.26 1.51 2.77
CA MET A 176 31.96 2.72 3.54
C MET A 176 33.11 3.10 4.49
N LYS A 177 33.68 2.11 5.19
CA LYS A 177 34.87 2.34 6.04
C LYS A 177 36.04 2.85 5.23
N ALA A 178 36.32 2.28 4.07
CA ALA A 178 37.40 2.72 3.18
C ALA A 178 37.22 4.19 2.71
N ARG A 179 35.96 4.64 2.59
CA ARG A 179 35.62 6.04 2.27
C ARG A 179 35.62 6.97 3.48
N GLY A 180 36.01 6.48 4.65
CA GLY A 180 36.10 7.28 5.88
C GLY A 180 34.81 7.43 6.66
N TYR A 181 33.79 6.59 6.40
CA TYR A 181 32.58 6.60 7.21
C TYR A 181 32.87 6.18 8.65
N GLY A 182 32.40 6.97 9.60
CA GLY A 182 32.62 6.71 11.04
C GLY A 182 33.93 7.29 11.63
N LEU A 183 34.76 7.96 10.83
CA LEU A 183 35.90 8.70 11.35
C LEU A 183 35.43 9.96 12.07
N PRO A 184 36.03 10.31 13.23
CA PRO A 184 35.74 11.55 13.91
C PRO A 184 36.05 12.73 12.98
N LYS A 185 35.16 13.72 12.93
CA LYS A 185 35.42 14.96 12.20
C LYS A 185 36.70 15.59 12.78
N ARG A 186 37.70 15.77 11.91
CA ARG A 186 38.83 16.66 12.21
C ARG A 186 38.38 18.11 12.16
#